data_426e94612ff12594bf4dbc102f8e9174
#
_entry.id   426e94612ff12594bf4dbc102f8e9174
#
_cell.length_a   1.000
_cell.length_b   1.000
_cell.length_c   1.000
_cell.angle_alpha   90.00
_cell.angle_beta   90.00
_cell.angle_gamma   90.00
#
_symmetry.space_group_name_H-M   'P 1'
#
loop_
_entity.id
_entity.type
_entity.pdbx_description
1 polymer ?
#
loop_
_entity_poly.entity_id
_entity_poly.type
_entity_poly.pdbx_seq_one_letter_code
_entity_poly.pdbx_strand_id
1 'polypeptide(L)' 'METVSLLKKLKRENKITTQAYKTYIGQIRSGNELACIKGMKRKKLITTEKAESLIKSYMLGYTE' A
#
# COMPACT_ATOMS: atom_id res chain seq x y z
N MET A 1 -10.28 -2.65 -2.81
CA MET A 1 -9.43 -1.83 -1.93
C MET A 1 -8.36 -1.12 -2.74
N GLU A 2 -8.21 0.17 -2.53
CA GLU A 2 -7.31 1.00 -3.34
C GLU A 2 -5.84 0.58 -3.21
N THR A 3 -5.39 0.30 -1.99
CA THR A 3 -3.99 -0.10 -1.77
C THR A 3 -3.67 -1.42 -2.45
N VAL A 4 -4.59 -2.37 -2.41
CA VAL A 4 -4.40 -3.66 -3.09
C VAL A 4 -4.32 -3.46 -4.60
N SER A 5 -5.19 -2.62 -5.16
CA SER A 5 -5.17 -2.33 -6.60
C SER A 5 -3.85 -1.68 -7.00
N LEU A 6 -3.34 -0.77 -6.17
CA LEU A 6 -2.05 -0.13 -6.42
C LEU A 6 -0.91 -1.14 -6.39
N LEU A 7 -0.93 -2.06 -5.42
CA LEU A 7 0.10 -3.11 -5.33
C LEU A 7 0.08 -4.01 -6.55
N LYS A 8 -1.11 -4.39 -7.03
CA LYS A 8 -1.23 -5.20 -8.24
C LYS A 8 -0.66 -4.47 -9.45
N LYS A 9 -0.90 -3.16 -9.55
CA LYS A 9 -0.34 -2.34 -10.63
C LYS A 9 1.17 -2.29 -10.55
N LEU A 10 1.72 -2.05 -9.36
CA LEU A 10 3.17 -1.99 -9.17
C LEU A 10 3.84 -3.32 -9.54
N LYS A 11 3.22 -4.43 -9.17
CA LYS A 11 3.75 -5.75 -9.54
C LYS A 11 3.71 -5.94 -11.04
N ARG A 12 2.59 -5.58 -11.68
CA ARG A 12 2.43 -5.73 -13.12
C ARG A 12 3.46 -4.90 -13.89
N GLU A 13 3.81 -3.73 -13.36
CA GLU A 13 4.80 -2.85 -13.97
C GLU A 13 6.24 -3.19 -13.57
N ASN A 14 6.43 -4.28 -12.84
CA ASN A 14 7.75 -4.73 -12.36
C ASN A 14 8.46 -3.72 -11.46
N LYS A 15 7.70 -2.91 -10.75
CA LYS A 15 8.26 -1.96 -9.78
C LYS A 15 8.50 -2.58 -8.42
N ILE A 16 7.89 -3.73 -8.16
CA ILE A 16 8.13 -4.51 -6.95
C ILE A 16 8.26 -5.98 -7.35
N THR A 17 8.98 -6.74 -6.53
CA THR A 17 9.14 -8.18 -6.76
C THR A 17 7.89 -8.93 -6.29
N THR A 18 7.75 -10.19 -6.73
CA THR A 18 6.67 -11.05 -6.26
C THR A 18 6.72 -11.21 -4.75
N GLN A 19 7.92 -11.34 -4.19
CA GLN A 19 8.07 -11.50 -2.75
C GLN A 19 7.65 -10.24 -2.00
N ALA A 20 8.06 -9.06 -2.47
CA ALA A 20 7.64 -7.79 -1.87
C ALA A 20 6.12 -7.65 -1.94
N TYR A 21 5.52 -8.02 -3.08
CA TYR A 21 4.08 -8.00 -3.23
C TYR A 21 3.39 -8.86 -2.16
N LYS A 22 3.87 -10.10 -1.99
CA LYS A 22 3.31 -10.99 -0.98
C LYS A 22 3.45 -10.43 0.43
N THR A 23 4.59 -9.81 0.73
CA THR A 23 4.83 -9.20 2.03
C THR A 23 3.83 -8.07 2.29
N TYR A 24 3.62 -7.19 1.33
CA TYR A 24 2.68 -6.08 1.48
C TYR A 24 1.24 -6.58 1.61
N ILE A 25 0.85 -7.56 0.81
CA ILE A 25 -0.49 -8.15 0.91
C ILE A 25 -0.69 -8.79 2.29
N GLY A 26 0.34 -9.46 2.80
CA GLY A 26 0.30 -10.05 4.14
C GLY A 26 0.07 -9.00 5.23
N GLN A 27 0.71 -7.84 5.11
CA GLN A 27 0.52 -6.75 6.05
C GLN A 27 -0.93 -6.25 6.02
N ILE A 28 -1.50 -6.11 4.83
CA ILE A 28 -2.90 -5.68 4.69
C ILE A 28 -3.84 -6.71 5.30
N ARG A 29 -3.61 -7.98 5.04
CA ARG A 29 -4.47 -9.05 5.58
C ARG A 29 -4.42 -9.15 7.09
N SER A 30 -3.28 -8.80 7.69
CA SER A 30 -3.14 -8.81 9.14
C SER A 30 -3.63 -7.52 9.80
N GLY A 31 -4.26 -6.63 9.03
CA GLY A 31 -4.80 -5.38 9.55
C GLY A 31 -3.78 -4.27 9.67
N ASN A 32 -2.62 -4.41 9.02
CA ASN A 32 -1.53 -3.45 9.13
C ASN A 32 -1.30 -2.69 7.83
N GLU A 33 -2.41 -2.20 7.25
CA GLU A 33 -2.35 -1.47 5.98
C GLU A 33 -1.51 -0.20 6.10
N LEU A 34 -1.55 0.45 7.25
CA LEU A 34 -0.80 1.68 7.46
C LEU A 34 0.71 1.44 7.33
N ALA A 35 1.20 0.34 7.90
CA ALA A 35 2.61 -0.03 7.77
C ALA A 35 2.98 -0.30 6.31
N CYS A 36 2.08 -0.93 5.57
CA CYS A 36 2.27 -1.17 4.14
C CYS A 36 2.44 0.14 3.37
N ILE A 37 1.55 1.10 3.61
CA ILE A 37 1.59 2.40 2.93
C ILE A 37 2.88 3.15 3.29
N LYS A 38 3.24 3.17 4.56
CA LYS A 38 4.46 3.83 5.02
C LYS A 38 5.71 3.18 4.42
N GLY A 39 5.71 1.85 4.29
CA GLY A 39 6.81 1.13 3.68
C GLY A 39 6.97 1.47 2.20
N MET A 40 5.87 1.55 1.47
CA MET A 40 5.90 1.95 0.06
C MET A 40 6.41 3.37 -0.11
N LYS A 41 5.98 4.28 0.76
CA LYS A 41 6.44 5.67 0.73
C LYS A 41 7.94 5.74 0.98
N ARG A 42 8.43 5.02 2.00
CA ARG A 42 9.85 5.03 2.35
C ARG A 42 10.72 4.53 1.22
N LYS A 43 10.23 3.54 0.47
CA LYS A 43 10.96 2.98 -0.68
C LYS A 43 10.74 3.78 -1.96
N LYS A 44 9.99 4.87 -1.87
CA LYS A 44 9.70 5.75 -3.00
C LYS A 44 8.94 5.06 -4.12
N LEU A 45 8.16 4.04 -3.79
CA LEU A 45 7.28 3.37 -4.74
C LEU A 45 6.06 4.22 -5.05
N ILE A 46 5.69 5.09 -4.12
CA ILE A 46 4.59 6.05 -4.28
C ILE A 46 5.08 7.41 -3.79
N THR A 47 4.41 8.46 -4.26
CA THR A 47 4.73 9.82 -3.81
C THR A 47 4.20 10.05 -2.40
N THR A 48 4.73 11.09 -1.74
CA THR A 48 4.22 11.50 -0.43
C THR A 48 2.74 11.86 -0.51
N GLU A 49 2.33 12.54 -1.59
CA GLU A 49 0.94 12.90 -1.78
C GLU A 49 0.05 11.69 -1.93
N LYS A 50 0.49 10.69 -2.68
CA LYS A 50 -0.27 9.45 -2.85
C LYS A 50 -0.36 8.70 -1.53
N ALA A 51 0.73 8.65 -0.76
CA ALA A 51 0.73 8.00 0.55
C ALA A 51 -0.27 8.68 1.49
N GLU A 52 -0.27 10.00 1.52
CA GLU A 52 -1.21 10.77 2.36
C GLU A 52 -2.65 10.50 1.95
N SER A 53 -2.92 10.44 0.64
CA SER A 53 -4.24 10.13 0.13
C SER A 53 -4.70 8.74 0.57
N LEU A 54 -3.82 7.75 0.49
CA LEU A 54 -4.14 6.38 0.90
C LEU A 54 -4.39 6.30 2.41
N ILE A 55 -3.57 6.98 3.20
CA ILE A 55 -3.73 7.01 4.65
C ILE A 55 -5.06 7.67 5.02
N LYS A 56 -5.39 8.77 4.36
CA LYS A 56 -6.64 9.47 4.59
C LYS A 56 -7.84 8.57 4.27
N SER A 57 -7.80 7.89 3.14
CA SER A 57 -8.86 6.95 2.76
C SER A 57 -9.00 5.82 3.77
N TYR A 58 -7.88 5.29 4.23
CA TYR A 58 -7.87 4.24 5.25
C TYR A 58 -8.51 4.72 6.55
N MET A 59 -8.12 5.92 7.00
CA MET A 59 -8.65 6.48 8.24
C MET A 59 -10.14 6.77 8.15
N LEU A 60 -10.59 7.32 7.01
CA LEU A 60 -12.01 7.59 6.81
C LEU A 60 -12.84 6.30 6.78
N GLY A 61 -12.34 5.27 6.14
CA GLY A 61 -13.02 3.98 6.13
C GLY A 61 -13.09 3.35 7.50
N TYR A 62 -12.11 3.62 8.34
CA TYR A 62 -12.05 3.07 9.67
C TYR A 62 -13.04 3.75 10.63
N THR A 63 -13.33 5.03 10.38
CA THR A 63 -14.22 5.79 11.28
C THR A 63 -15.70 5.60 10.96
N GLU A 64 -16.01 4.97 9.86
CA GLU A 64 -17.40 4.63 9.52
C GLU A 64 -17.86 3.39 10.27
#